data_a1ad1469d786a6fd1eca2471771b86e7
#
_entry.id   a1ad1469d786a6fd1eca2471771b86e7
#
_cell.length_a   1.000
_cell.length_b   1.000
_cell.length_c   1.000
_cell.angle_alpha   90.00
_cell.angle_beta   90.00
_cell.angle_gamma   90.00
#
_symmetry.space_group_name_H-M   'P 1'
#
loop_
_entity.id
_entity.type
_entity.pdbx_description
1 polymer ?
#
loop_
_entity_poly.entity_id
_entity_poly.type
_entity_poly.pdbx_seq_one_letter_code
_entity_poly.pdbx_strand_id
1 'polypeptide(L)'
;MSEVLSQNEIDNLLQALSSGELDVEEMKDNGEKQIKNYDFARPSKFSKEHLRTLEIVFEHYGRLISTNLPVYLRKNIQVEVMNSEAVTYSEFSNALSNPVVLGIVNFSPLKGSVILEIASNLAYTMVDRMLGGSGEPLAKVRDFSEIELLIIERIMGVCVDLLREPWENVVDLHPRLERIETN
;
A
#
# COMPACT_ATOMS: atom_id res chain seq x y z
N MET A 1 21.89 10.43 15.42
CA MET A 1 23.33 10.11 15.61
C MET A 1 23.36 8.64 15.94
N SER A 2 23.93 7.82 15.07
CA SER A 2 24.10 6.39 15.31
C SER A 2 25.20 6.24 16.37
N GLU A 3 24.84 5.77 17.55
CA GLU A 3 25.83 5.37 18.55
C GLU A 3 26.56 4.13 18.02
N VAL A 4 27.83 4.29 17.74
CA VAL A 4 28.71 3.19 17.37
C VAL A 4 29.12 2.52 18.68
N LEU A 5 28.70 1.26 18.84
CA LEU A 5 29.08 0.43 19.99
C LEU A 5 30.60 0.35 20.17
N SER A 6 31.05 0.47 21.39
CA SER A 6 32.47 0.34 21.71
C SER A 6 32.94 -1.10 21.59
N GLN A 7 34.26 -1.31 21.34
CA GLN A 7 34.84 -2.67 21.21
C GLN A 7 34.57 -3.55 22.44
N ASN A 8 34.59 -2.97 23.64
CA ASN A 8 34.28 -3.68 24.89
C ASN A 8 32.81 -4.10 25.00
N GLU A 9 31.90 -3.34 24.45
CA GLU A 9 30.47 -3.70 24.40
C GLU A 9 30.21 -4.83 23.42
N ILE A 10 30.93 -4.83 22.29
CA ILE A 10 30.85 -5.92 21.30
C ILE A 10 31.40 -7.23 21.90
N ASP A 11 32.53 -7.17 22.60
CA ASP A 11 33.16 -8.35 23.23
C ASP A 11 32.27 -8.91 24.34
N ASN A 12 31.65 -8.07 25.16
CA ASN A 12 30.69 -8.47 26.21
C ASN A 12 29.40 -9.11 25.62
N LEU A 13 28.88 -8.59 24.49
CA LEU A 13 27.75 -9.19 23.80
C LEU A 13 28.07 -10.55 23.19
N LEU A 14 29.27 -10.70 22.63
CA LEU A 14 29.74 -11.98 22.08
C LEU A 14 29.94 -13.01 23.17
N GLN A 15 30.42 -12.61 24.34
CA GLN A 15 30.59 -13.50 25.50
C GLN A 15 29.26 -13.94 26.09
N ALA A 16 28.26 -13.03 26.21
CA ALA A 16 26.92 -13.35 26.65
C ALA A 16 26.15 -14.26 25.67
N LEU A 17 26.39 -14.11 24.36
CA LEU A 17 25.85 -15.01 23.33
C LEU A 17 26.46 -16.41 23.40
N SER A 18 27.77 -16.51 23.71
CA SER A 18 28.46 -17.80 23.82
C SER A 18 28.18 -18.55 25.11
N SER A 19 27.78 -17.85 26.18
CA SER A 19 27.37 -18.43 27.46
C SER A 19 25.91 -18.90 27.51
N GLY A 20 25.12 -18.59 26.50
CA GLY A 20 23.68 -18.95 26.43
C GLY A 20 22.79 -18.13 27.36
N GLU A 21 23.29 -17.02 27.91
CA GLU A 21 22.53 -16.11 28.77
C GLU A 21 21.63 -15.14 27.99
N LEU A 22 21.80 -15.07 26.66
CA LEU A 22 20.96 -14.22 25.77
C LEU A 22 20.17 -15.12 24.84
N ASP A 23 18.88 -15.13 24.97
CA ASP A 23 17.99 -15.77 24.02
C ASP A 23 17.80 -14.85 22.78
N VAL A 24 18.34 -15.31 21.65
CA VAL A 24 18.32 -14.56 20.38
C VAL A 24 16.89 -14.34 19.87
N GLU A 25 15.92 -15.12 20.34
CA GLU A 25 14.51 -14.96 20.01
C GLU A 25 13.89 -13.77 20.77
N GLU A 26 14.32 -13.49 21.99
CA GLU A 26 13.87 -12.30 22.74
C GLU A 26 14.43 -10.99 22.18
N MET A 27 15.60 -10.98 21.55
CA MET A 27 16.19 -9.79 20.93
C MET A 27 15.53 -9.41 19.59
N LYS A 28 14.90 -10.37 18.90
CA LYS A 28 14.14 -10.07 17.66
C LYS A 28 12.78 -9.44 17.94
N ASP A 29 12.25 -9.55 19.17
CA ASP A 29 10.96 -8.98 19.55
C ASP A 29 11.06 -7.57 20.19
N ASN A 30 12.29 -7.03 20.34
CA ASN A 30 12.55 -5.66 20.80
C ASN A 30 12.57 -4.59 19.70
N GLY A 31 12.03 -4.88 18.51
CA GLY A 31 11.50 -3.85 17.63
C GLY A 31 10.44 -3.10 18.45
N GLU A 32 10.66 -1.82 18.71
CA GLU A 32 9.80 -0.93 19.50
C GLU A 32 8.32 -1.24 19.18
N LYS A 33 7.67 -2.01 20.07
CA LYS A 33 6.22 -2.09 20.10
C LYS A 33 5.76 -0.65 20.36
N GLN A 34 5.44 0.09 19.32
CA GLN A 34 4.72 1.36 19.48
C GLN A 34 3.44 1.05 20.24
N ILE A 35 3.48 1.26 21.55
CA ILE A 35 2.31 1.17 22.41
C ILE A 35 1.46 2.39 22.05
N LYS A 36 0.58 2.23 21.04
CA LYS A 36 -0.44 3.24 20.74
C LYS A 36 -1.41 3.20 21.93
N ASN A 37 -1.57 4.33 22.63
CA ASN A 37 -2.57 4.49 23.67
C ASN A 37 -3.94 4.18 23.05
N TYR A 38 -4.63 3.17 23.61
CA TYR A 38 -5.97 2.83 23.17
C TYR A 38 -6.96 3.87 23.68
N ASP A 39 -7.56 4.61 22.74
CA ASP A 39 -8.61 5.57 23.07
C ASP A 39 -9.95 4.85 23.29
N PHE A 40 -10.32 4.64 24.53
CA PHE A 40 -11.60 4.02 24.91
C PHE A 40 -12.83 4.86 24.49
N ALA A 41 -12.68 6.14 24.24
CA ALA A 41 -13.76 7.00 23.75
C ALA A 41 -14.05 6.77 22.25
N ARG A 42 -13.09 6.20 21.51
CA ARG A 42 -13.21 5.88 20.07
C ARG A 42 -12.78 4.44 19.82
N PRO A 43 -13.63 3.46 20.18
CA PRO A 43 -13.29 2.05 20.02
C PRO A 43 -13.06 1.73 18.53
N SER A 44 -11.97 1.05 18.22
CA SER A 44 -11.71 0.53 16.89
C SER A 44 -12.83 -0.43 16.48
N LYS A 45 -13.50 -0.17 15.34
CA LYS A 45 -14.53 -1.06 14.77
C LYS A 45 -13.94 -2.33 14.16
N PHE A 46 -12.64 -2.33 13.87
CA PHE A 46 -11.93 -3.44 13.25
C PHE A 46 -11.00 -4.11 14.26
N SER A 47 -11.10 -5.44 14.34
CA SER A 47 -10.16 -6.22 15.14
C SER A 47 -8.81 -6.32 14.42
N LYS A 48 -7.75 -6.62 15.18
CA LYS A 48 -6.43 -6.89 14.60
C LYS A 48 -6.46 -8.06 13.61
N GLU A 49 -7.32 -9.05 13.84
CA GLU A 49 -7.50 -10.19 12.96
C GLU A 49 -8.11 -9.78 11.61
N HIS A 50 -9.09 -8.85 11.61
CA HIS A 50 -9.65 -8.32 10.37
C HIS A 50 -8.59 -7.60 9.55
N LEU A 51 -7.77 -6.74 10.18
CA LEU A 51 -6.69 -6.03 9.49
C LEU A 51 -5.66 -7.00 8.92
N ARG A 52 -5.26 -8.01 9.68
CA ARG A 52 -4.34 -9.05 9.21
C ARG A 52 -4.89 -9.85 8.03
N THR A 53 -6.19 -10.17 8.05
CA THR A 53 -6.84 -10.84 6.91
C THR A 53 -6.81 -9.96 5.68
N LEU A 54 -7.07 -8.65 5.82
CA LEU A 54 -6.95 -7.69 4.72
C LEU A 54 -5.51 -7.62 4.20
N GLU A 55 -4.51 -7.61 5.06
CA GLU A 55 -3.09 -7.64 4.64
C GLU A 55 -2.80 -8.85 3.74
N ILE A 56 -3.23 -10.05 4.14
CA ILE A 56 -3.03 -11.27 3.34
C ILE A 56 -3.72 -11.16 1.96
N VAL A 57 -4.95 -10.65 1.92
CA VAL A 57 -5.69 -10.43 0.67
C VAL A 57 -4.95 -9.43 -0.22
N PHE A 58 -4.49 -8.31 0.35
CA PHE A 58 -3.80 -7.28 -0.42
C PHE A 58 -2.35 -7.66 -0.77
N GLU A 59 -1.67 -8.52 -0.01
CA GLU A 59 -0.40 -9.12 -0.44
C GLU A 59 -0.58 -9.99 -1.69
N HIS A 60 -1.67 -10.78 -1.76
CA HIS A 60 -2.00 -11.53 -2.97
C HIS A 60 -2.27 -10.58 -4.13
N TYR A 61 -3.06 -9.53 -3.90
CA TYR A 61 -3.32 -8.49 -4.89
C TYR A 61 -2.03 -7.81 -5.38
N GLY A 62 -1.10 -7.48 -4.49
CA GLY A 62 0.21 -6.90 -4.84
C GLY A 62 1.02 -7.80 -5.76
N ARG A 63 1.01 -9.12 -5.54
CA ARG A 63 1.65 -10.08 -6.44
C ARG A 63 1.01 -10.10 -7.83
N LEU A 64 -0.33 -10.04 -7.91
CA LEU A 64 -1.04 -9.97 -9.19
C LEU A 64 -0.72 -8.70 -9.96
N ILE A 65 -0.70 -7.55 -9.29
CA ILE A 65 -0.30 -6.28 -9.90
C ILE A 65 1.15 -6.37 -10.39
N SER A 66 2.07 -6.88 -9.57
CA SER A 66 3.48 -7.03 -9.92
C SER A 66 3.71 -7.91 -11.15
N THR A 67 2.80 -8.85 -11.41
CA THR A 67 2.86 -9.73 -12.58
C THR A 67 2.21 -9.12 -13.82
N ASN A 68 1.11 -8.39 -13.66
CA ASN A 68 0.29 -7.94 -14.78
C ASN A 68 0.68 -6.53 -15.29
N LEU A 69 0.97 -5.57 -14.40
CA LEU A 69 1.31 -4.20 -14.82
C LEU A 69 2.58 -4.08 -15.67
N PRO A 70 3.63 -4.91 -15.50
CA PRO A 70 4.81 -4.87 -16.37
C PRO A 70 4.50 -5.01 -17.86
N VAL A 71 3.44 -5.73 -18.24
CA VAL A 71 3.00 -5.91 -19.63
C VAL A 71 2.60 -4.57 -20.25
N TYR A 72 1.94 -3.71 -19.48
CA TYR A 72 1.47 -2.40 -19.93
C TYR A 72 2.57 -1.32 -19.85
N LEU A 73 3.31 -1.31 -18.73
CA LEU A 73 4.28 -0.26 -18.44
C LEU A 73 5.69 -0.58 -18.95
N ARG A 74 5.91 -1.79 -19.50
CA ARG A 74 7.21 -2.25 -20.04
C ARG A 74 8.37 -2.01 -19.06
N LYS A 75 8.10 -2.22 -17.79
CA LYS A 75 9.06 -2.04 -16.69
C LYS A 75 8.77 -3.08 -15.63
N ASN A 76 9.80 -3.61 -15.02
CA ASN A 76 9.63 -4.46 -13.85
C ASN A 76 9.05 -3.63 -12.69
N ILE A 77 8.01 -4.15 -12.06
CA ILE A 77 7.26 -3.50 -10.98
C ILE A 77 7.15 -4.48 -9.82
N GLN A 78 7.37 -4.00 -8.63
CA GLN A 78 7.15 -4.74 -7.40
C GLN A 78 6.19 -3.94 -6.54
N VAL A 79 5.14 -4.60 -6.07
CA VAL A 79 4.09 -4.01 -5.22
C VAL A 79 4.02 -4.81 -3.93
N GLU A 80 4.18 -4.12 -2.82
CA GLU A 80 4.19 -4.70 -1.47
C GLU A 80 3.21 -3.94 -0.58
N VAL A 81 2.57 -4.65 0.34
CA VAL A 81 1.72 -4.03 1.37
C VAL A 81 2.63 -3.46 2.45
N MET A 82 2.59 -2.16 2.64
CA MET A 82 3.40 -1.49 3.67
C MET A 82 2.70 -1.42 5.02
N ASN A 83 1.39 -1.17 5.02
CA ASN A 83 0.61 -1.01 6.24
C ASN A 83 -0.89 -1.21 5.98
N SER A 84 -1.59 -1.69 7.00
CA SER A 84 -3.06 -1.78 7.02
C SER A 84 -3.55 -1.24 8.36
N GLU A 85 -4.26 -0.13 8.32
CA GLU A 85 -4.73 0.53 9.54
C GLU A 85 -6.13 1.10 9.42
N ALA A 86 -6.78 1.22 10.57
CA ALA A 86 -8.08 1.88 10.68
C ALA A 86 -7.87 3.34 11.10
N VAL A 87 -8.29 4.25 10.23
CA VAL A 87 -8.22 5.70 10.44
C VAL A 87 -9.61 6.33 10.43
N THR A 88 -9.74 7.53 10.96
CA THR A 88 -10.98 8.30 10.84
C THR A 88 -11.10 8.88 9.43
N TYR A 89 -12.33 9.18 9.00
CA TYR A 89 -12.56 9.84 7.70
C TYR A 89 -11.82 11.17 7.58
N SER A 90 -11.73 11.92 8.67
CA SER A 90 -11.00 13.19 8.70
C SER A 90 -9.50 12.99 8.50
N GLU A 91 -8.91 11.97 9.11
CA GLU A 91 -7.50 11.63 8.92
C GLU A 91 -7.25 11.20 7.48
N PHE A 92 -8.10 10.33 6.93
CA PHE A 92 -8.01 9.91 5.53
C PHE A 92 -8.10 11.11 4.58
N SER A 93 -9.13 11.98 4.73
CA SER A 93 -9.32 13.13 3.86
C SER A 93 -8.16 14.13 3.92
N ASN A 94 -7.55 14.31 5.10
CA ASN A 94 -6.42 15.22 5.28
C ASN A 94 -5.09 14.63 4.78
N ALA A 95 -5.02 13.31 4.61
CA ALA A 95 -3.83 12.62 4.11
C ALA A 95 -3.75 12.61 2.57
N LEU A 96 -4.85 12.88 1.87
CA LEU A 96 -4.87 12.92 0.40
C LEU A 96 -3.97 14.03 -0.12
N SER A 97 -3.13 13.71 -1.08
CA SER A 97 -2.32 14.69 -1.80
C SER A 97 -3.16 15.48 -2.81
N ASN A 98 -2.71 16.68 -3.18
CA ASN A 98 -3.36 17.47 -4.23
C ASN A 98 -2.29 17.87 -5.27
N PRO A 99 -2.47 17.49 -6.54
CA PRO A 99 -3.52 16.64 -7.10
C PRO A 99 -3.37 15.17 -6.73
N VAL A 100 -4.47 14.43 -6.74
CA VAL A 100 -4.54 12.98 -6.52
C VAL A 100 -5.42 12.34 -7.58
N VAL A 101 -5.26 11.05 -7.84
CA VAL A 101 -6.17 10.30 -8.70
C VAL A 101 -6.89 9.27 -7.85
N LEU A 102 -8.21 9.39 -7.76
CA LEU A 102 -9.09 8.51 -7.00
C LEU A 102 -9.98 7.73 -7.96
N GLY A 103 -9.84 6.41 -7.96
CA GLY A 103 -10.79 5.52 -8.62
C GLY A 103 -11.88 5.11 -7.65
N ILE A 104 -13.13 5.40 -7.99
CA ILE A 104 -14.30 4.95 -7.24
C ILE A 104 -14.68 3.56 -7.76
N VAL A 105 -14.59 2.56 -6.90
CA VAL A 105 -14.75 1.15 -7.27
C VAL A 105 -15.98 0.56 -6.56
N ASN A 106 -16.89 0.01 -7.33
CA ASN A 106 -18.01 -0.77 -6.80
C ASN A 106 -17.60 -2.21 -6.57
N PHE A 107 -17.95 -2.76 -5.41
CA PHE A 107 -17.66 -4.15 -5.02
C PHE A 107 -18.95 -4.98 -4.96
N SER A 108 -19.65 -5.11 -6.10
CA SER A 108 -20.86 -5.94 -6.14
C SER A 108 -20.54 -7.39 -5.70
N PRO A 109 -21.38 -8.04 -4.85
CA PRO A 109 -22.70 -7.61 -4.37
C PRO A 109 -22.71 -6.74 -3.09
N LEU A 110 -21.56 -6.34 -2.60
CA LEU A 110 -21.48 -5.51 -1.41
C LEU A 110 -22.05 -4.11 -1.70
N LYS A 111 -22.61 -3.51 -0.64
CA LYS A 111 -23.14 -2.14 -0.73
C LYS A 111 -22.03 -1.13 -0.40
N GLY A 112 -21.99 -0.06 -1.16
CA GLY A 112 -21.00 1.01 -1.00
C GLY A 112 -19.88 0.91 -2.03
N SER A 113 -18.95 1.86 -1.98
CA SER A 113 -17.82 1.94 -2.89
C SER A 113 -16.50 1.95 -2.10
N VAL A 114 -15.46 1.47 -2.75
CA VAL A 114 -14.09 1.50 -2.27
C VAL A 114 -13.32 2.53 -3.09
N ILE A 115 -12.33 3.17 -2.50
CA ILE A 115 -11.47 4.13 -3.18
C ILE A 115 -10.13 3.47 -3.44
N LEU A 116 -9.70 3.51 -4.71
CA LEU A 116 -8.35 3.18 -5.14
C LEU A 116 -7.62 4.49 -5.44
N GLU A 117 -6.66 4.84 -4.58
CA GLU A 117 -5.84 6.03 -4.76
C GLU A 117 -4.56 5.70 -5.54
N ILE A 118 -4.20 6.56 -6.48
CA ILE A 118 -2.88 6.56 -7.12
C ILE A 118 -2.27 7.95 -6.94
N ALA A 119 -1.11 8.00 -6.29
CA ALA A 119 -0.38 9.24 -6.13
C ALA A 119 -0.01 9.85 -7.49
N SER A 120 -0.11 11.16 -7.61
CA SER A 120 0.08 11.89 -8.88
C SER A 120 1.42 11.56 -9.57
N ASN A 121 2.51 11.52 -8.81
CA ASN A 121 3.82 11.18 -9.36
C ASN A 121 3.85 9.80 -10.02
N LEU A 122 3.20 8.83 -9.39
CA LEU A 122 3.08 7.48 -9.95
C LEU A 122 2.18 7.48 -11.18
N ALA A 123 1.06 8.21 -11.14
CA ALA A 123 0.14 8.31 -12.28
C ALA A 123 0.83 8.91 -13.50
N TYR A 124 1.59 10.01 -13.35
CA TYR A 124 2.38 10.59 -14.45
C TYR A 124 3.44 9.62 -14.99
N THR A 125 4.15 8.93 -14.11
CA THR A 125 5.13 7.91 -14.50
C THR A 125 4.48 6.79 -15.31
N MET A 126 3.29 6.33 -14.89
CA MET A 126 2.52 5.31 -15.61
C MET A 126 2.10 5.81 -17.01
N VAL A 127 1.59 7.04 -17.11
CA VAL A 127 1.22 7.65 -18.39
C VAL A 127 2.41 7.75 -19.31
N ASP A 128 3.53 8.28 -18.83
CA ASP A 128 4.77 8.41 -19.62
C ASP A 128 5.23 7.05 -20.15
N ARG A 129 5.23 6.01 -19.29
CA ARG A 129 5.58 4.65 -19.68
C ARG A 129 4.64 4.06 -20.73
N MET A 130 3.33 4.29 -20.58
CA MET A 130 2.33 3.85 -21.57
C MET A 130 2.53 4.49 -22.94
N LEU A 131 2.98 5.74 -22.96
CA LEU A 131 3.29 6.48 -24.18
C LEU A 131 4.69 6.17 -24.73
N GLY A 132 5.47 5.35 -24.05
CA GLY A 132 6.80 4.91 -24.51
C GLY A 132 7.97 5.73 -23.97
N GLY A 133 7.71 6.61 -22.98
CA GLY A 133 8.75 7.38 -22.29
C GLY A 133 9.59 6.55 -21.31
N SER A 134 10.57 7.20 -20.69
CA SER A 134 11.51 6.58 -19.73
C SER A 134 10.89 6.32 -18.35
N GLY A 135 9.77 6.97 -18.01
CA GLY A 135 9.14 6.95 -16.70
C GLY A 135 9.77 7.93 -15.72
N GLU A 136 10.35 9.00 -16.22
CA GLU A 136 10.90 10.06 -15.37
C GLU A 136 9.78 10.83 -14.66
N PRO A 137 9.97 11.18 -13.37
CA PRO A 137 8.99 11.97 -12.64
C PRO A 137 8.83 13.35 -13.27
N LEU A 138 7.61 13.88 -13.22
CA LEU A 138 7.32 15.20 -13.73
C LEU A 138 8.06 16.26 -12.89
N ALA A 139 8.79 17.17 -13.51
CA ALA A 139 9.53 18.22 -12.82
C ALA A 139 8.63 19.19 -12.05
N LYS A 140 7.39 19.38 -12.52
CA LYS A 140 6.37 20.20 -11.87
C LYS A 140 5.02 19.51 -11.98
N VAL A 141 4.40 19.25 -10.83
CA VAL A 141 3.06 18.71 -10.74
C VAL A 141 2.07 19.73 -11.32
N ARG A 142 1.15 19.26 -12.14
CA ARG A 142 0.07 20.03 -12.78
C ARG A 142 -1.21 19.19 -12.82
N ASP A 143 -2.29 19.76 -13.29
CA ASP A 143 -3.51 18.98 -13.54
C ASP A 143 -3.32 18.01 -14.71
N PHE A 144 -4.02 16.90 -14.66
CA PHE A 144 -4.02 15.90 -15.73
C PHE A 144 -4.84 16.39 -16.91
N SER A 145 -4.35 16.17 -18.11
CA SER A 145 -5.11 16.36 -19.35
C SER A 145 -6.15 15.22 -19.53
N GLU A 146 -7.16 15.46 -20.35
CA GLU A 146 -8.19 14.45 -20.67
C GLU A 146 -7.59 13.15 -21.22
N ILE A 147 -6.56 13.25 -22.06
CA ILE A 147 -5.88 12.08 -22.62
C ILE A 147 -5.14 11.30 -21.54
N GLU A 148 -4.47 11.98 -20.62
CA GLU A 148 -3.79 11.35 -19.49
C GLU A 148 -4.78 10.65 -18.58
N LEU A 149 -5.94 11.25 -18.32
CA LEU A 149 -7.00 10.64 -17.52
C LEU A 149 -7.54 9.37 -18.17
N LEU A 150 -7.75 9.35 -19.49
CA LEU A 150 -8.18 8.13 -20.20
C LEU A 150 -7.13 7.00 -20.09
N ILE A 151 -5.85 7.34 -20.13
CA ILE A 151 -4.78 6.35 -19.95
C ILE A 151 -4.77 5.82 -18.52
N ILE A 152 -4.92 6.71 -17.53
CA ILE A 152 -4.99 6.33 -16.11
C ILE A 152 -6.21 5.45 -15.85
N GLU A 153 -7.38 5.82 -16.40
CA GLU A 153 -8.62 5.04 -16.27
C GLU A 153 -8.42 3.61 -16.78
N ARG A 154 -7.74 3.44 -17.90
CA ARG A 154 -7.41 2.13 -18.44
C ARG A 154 -6.51 1.31 -17.50
N ILE A 155 -5.48 1.92 -16.92
CA ILE A 155 -4.58 1.26 -15.97
C ILE A 155 -5.35 0.90 -14.69
N MET A 156 -6.14 1.84 -14.16
CA MET A 156 -6.99 1.58 -13.00
C MET A 156 -7.97 0.45 -13.25
N GLY A 157 -8.59 0.39 -14.44
CA GLY A 157 -9.46 -0.70 -14.83
C GLY A 157 -8.77 -2.06 -14.71
N VAL A 158 -7.54 -2.18 -15.21
CA VAL A 158 -6.74 -3.41 -15.05
C VAL A 158 -6.50 -3.72 -13.58
N CYS A 159 -6.12 -2.72 -12.76
CA CYS A 159 -5.92 -2.91 -11.33
C CYS A 159 -7.21 -3.37 -10.62
N VAL A 160 -8.36 -2.80 -11.00
CA VAL A 160 -9.65 -3.15 -10.40
C VAL A 160 -10.07 -4.58 -10.78
N ASP A 161 -9.85 -4.99 -12.03
CA ASP A 161 -10.18 -6.36 -12.48
C ASP A 161 -9.38 -7.42 -11.70
N LEU A 162 -8.13 -7.11 -11.34
CA LEU A 162 -7.27 -7.99 -10.54
C LEU A 162 -7.71 -8.12 -9.07
N LEU A 163 -8.59 -7.25 -8.56
CA LEU A 163 -9.09 -7.34 -7.20
C LEU A 163 -10.02 -8.55 -6.97
N ARG A 164 -10.57 -9.14 -8.01
CA ARG A 164 -11.51 -10.26 -7.89
C ARG A 164 -10.84 -11.50 -7.28
N GLU A 165 -9.71 -11.90 -7.84
CA GLU A 165 -9.05 -13.17 -7.49
C GLU A 165 -8.66 -13.27 -6.00
N PRO A 166 -8.04 -12.25 -5.36
CA PRO A 166 -7.68 -12.31 -3.94
C PRO A 166 -8.86 -12.50 -2.99
N TRP A 167 -10.07 -12.12 -3.41
CA TRP A 167 -11.28 -12.21 -2.61
C TRP A 167 -12.09 -13.50 -2.82
N GLU A 168 -11.77 -14.35 -3.81
CA GLU A 168 -12.54 -15.56 -4.15
C GLU A 168 -12.76 -16.50 -2.96
N ASN A 169 -11.79 -16.60 -2.05
CA ASN A 169 -11.91 -17.45 -0.86
C ASN A 169 -12.70 -16.80 0.29
N VAL A 170 -13.07 -15.53 0.17
CA VAL A 170 -13.80 -14.77 1.20
C VAL A 170 -15.22 -14.49 0.73
N VAL A 171 -15.35 -13.91 -0.47
CA VAL A 171 -16.63 -13.56 -1.08
C VAL A 171 -16.43 -13.41 -2.60
N ASP A 172 -17.38 -13.90 -3.38
CA ASP A 172 -17.36 -13.71 -4.84
C ASP A 172 -17.71 -12.26 -5.17
N LEU A 173 -16.69 -11.47 -5.44
CA LEU A 173 -16.79 -10.06 -5.78
C LEU A 173 -16.71 -9.83 -7.28
N HIS A 174 -17.45 -8.84 -7.73
CA HIS A 174 -17.37 -8.32 -9.09
C HIS A 174 -16.96 -6.83 -9.04
N PRO A 175 -15.66 -6.54 -8.79
CA PRO A 175 -15.16 -5.17 -8.74
C PRO A 175 -15.38 -4.47 -10.08
N ARG A 176 -15.80 -3.22 -10.05
CA ARG A 176 -15.97 -2.39 -11.24
C ARG A 176 -15.55 -0.96 -10.95
N LEU A 177 -14.68 -0.40 -11.77
CA LEU A 177 -14.37 1.03 -11.74
C LEU A 177 -15.61 1.81 -12.22
N GLU A 178 -16.17 2.65 -11.38
CA GLU A 178 -17.34 3.49 -11.71
C GLU A 178 -16.92 4.81 -12.37
N ARG A 179 -15.94 5.47 -11.80
CA ARG A 179 -15.39 6.74 -12.30
C ARG A 179 -14.05 7.05 -11.66
N ILE A 180 -13.36 8.01 -12.25
CA ILE A 180 -12.15 8.62 -11.69
C ILE A 180 -12.50 10.04 -11.24
N GLU A 181 -11.94 10.44 -10.10
CA GLU A 181 -11.97 11.80 -9.58
C GLU A 181 -10.54 12.29 -9.39
N THR A 182 -10.30 13.55 -9.74
CA THR A 182 -9.01 14.22 -9.56
C THR A 182 -9.27 15.57 -8.92
N ASN A 183 -8.61 15.88 -7.84
CA ASN A 183 -8.60 17.20 -7.20
C ASN A 183 -7.20 17.71 -7.03
#